data_1bfc4fdd6612c55bb1985d0e1863d983
#
_entry.id   1bfc4fdd6612c55bb1985d0e1863d983
#
_cell.length_a   1.000
_cell.length_b   1.000
_cell.length_c   1.000
_cell.angle_alpha   90.00
_cell.angle_beta   90.00
_cell.angle_gamma   90.00
#
_symmetry.space_group_name_H-M   'P 1'
#
loop_
_entity.id
_entity.type
_entity.pdbx_description
1 polymer ?
#
loop_
_entity_poly.entity_id
_entity_poly.type
_entity_poly.pdbx_seq_one_letter_code
_entity_poly.pdbx_strand_id
1 'polypeptide(L)'
;MQVKIHELAANELNEAIEWYELQSKGLGRHFKKSVIEHIDKIKMNPDWFLIEADTIHKAYIPKFPYKILFTKESNKSITIWAIAHLHRKPWYWQNRIT
;
A
#
# COMPACT_ATOMS: atom_id res chain seq x y z
N MET A 1 7.71 -6.57 -13.82
CA MET A 1 7.03 -7.23 -12.69
C MET A 1 5.57 -6.85 -12.69
N GLN A 2 4.69 -7.82 -12.54
CA GLN A 2 3.24 -7.61 -12.50
C GLN A 2 2.80 -7.23 -11.09
N VAL A 3 1.89 -6.26 -10.99
CA VAL A 3 1.32 -5.86 -9.71
C VAL A 3 -0.17 -6.16 -9.71
N LYS A 4 -0.61 -6.90 -8.69
CA LYS A 4 -2.03 -7.12 -8.43
C LYS A 4 -2.40 -6.32 -7.20
N ILE A 5 -3.57 -5.68 -7.23
CA ILE A 5 -4.06 -4.91 -6.07
C ILE A 5 -5.36 -5.54 -5.62
N HIS A 6 -5.41 -5.97 -4.36
CA HIS A 6 -6.64 -6.49 -3.77
C HIS A 6 -7.72 -5.43 -3.81
N GLU A 7 -8.97 -5.84 -4.05
CA GLU A 7 -10.10 -4.91 -4.16
C GLU A 7 -10.22 -3.97 -2.96
N LEU A 8 -10.07 -4.50 -1.75
CA LEU A 8 -10.16 -3.67 -0.56
C LEU A 8 -8.99 -2.69 -0.44
N ALA A 9 -7.81 -3.07 -0.92
CA ALA A 9 -6.68 -2.15 -0.97
C ALA A 9 -6.92 -1.02 -1.95
N ALA A 10 -7.51 -1.31 -3.10
CA ALA A 10 -7.88 -0.28 -4.07
C ALA A 10 -8.90 0.68 -3.49
N ASN A 11 -9.89 0.15 -2.76
CA ASN A 11 -10.89 0.99 -2.10
C ASN A 11 -10.26 1.89 -1.04
N GLU A 12 -9.32 1.34 -0.26
CA GLU A 12 -8.60 2.12 0.76
C GLU A 12 -7.82 3.26 0.13
N LEU A 13 -7.17 2.99 -1.00
CA LEU A 13 -6.43 4.03 -1.70
C LEU A 13 -7.36 5.15 -2.17
N ASN A 14 -8.48 4.78 -2.80
CA ASN A 14 -9.43 5.76 -3.32
C ASN A 14 -10.06 6.59 -2.21
N GLU A 15 -10.44 5.95 -1.11
CA GLU A 15 -11.02 6.66 0.04
C GLU A 15 -10.01 7.64 0.64
N ALA A 16 -8.75 7.25 0.76
CA ALA A 16 -7.71 8.13 1.29
C ALA A 16 -7.46 9.32 0.36
N ILE A 17 -7.43 9.09 -0.95
CA ILE A 17 -7.28 10.16 -1.94
C ILE A 17 -8.40 11.19 -1.79
N GLU A 18 -9.66 10.72 -1.70
CA GLU A 18 -10.80 11.61 -1.53
C GLU A 18 -10.71 12.39 -0.23
N TRP A 19 -10.37 11.72 0.86
CA TRP A 19 -10.26 12.36 2.16
C TRP A 19 -9.23 13.48 2.14
N TYR A 20 -8.05 13.22 1.57
CA TYR A 20 -6.99 14.24 1.49
C TYR A 20 -7.39 15.40 0.58
N GLU A 21 -8.08 15.11 -0.53
CA GLU A 21 -8.51 16.16 -1.43
C GLU A 21 -9.52 17.10 -0.77
N LEU A 22 -10.37 16.56 0.11
CA LEU A 22 -11.30 17.37 0.88
C LEU A 22 -10.60 18.24 1.92
N GLN A 23 -9.42 17.81 2.40
CA GLN A 23 -8.66 18.62 3.36
C GLN A 23 -7.97 19.79 2.69
N SER A 24 -7.45 19.60 1.49
CA SER A 24 -6.73 20.64 0.76
C SER A 24 -6.68 20.28 -0.71
N LYS A 25 -7.01 21.24 -1.56
CA LYS A 25 -7.00 21.03 -3.02
C LYS A 25 -5.61 20.58 -3.48
N GLY A 26 -5.58 19.48 -4.22
CA GLY A 26 -4.34 18.91 -4.75
C GLY A 26 -3.67 17.92 -3.82
N LEU A 27 -4.07 17.83 -2.56
CA LEU A 27 -3.44 16.93 -1.60
C LEU A 27 -3.73 15.47 -1.91
N GLY A 28 -4.94 15.16 -2.38
CA GLY A 28 -5.29 13.81 -2.81
C GLY A 28 -4.41 13.34 -3.96
N ARG A 29 -4.16 14.22 -4.93
CA ARG A 29 -3.26 13.91 -6.04
C ARG A 29 -1.84 13.66 -5.55
N HIS A 30 -1.38 14.45 -4.60
CA HIS A 30 -0.05 14.29 -4.01
C HIS A 30 0.08 12.93 -3.31
N PHE A 31 -0.93 12.54 -2.55
CA PHE A 31 -0.95 11.24 -1.88
C PHE A 31 -0.90 10.10 -2.91
N LYS A 32 -1.76 10.16 -3.92
CA LYS A 32 -1.79 9.15 -4.99
C LYS A 32 -0.43 9.02 -5.67
N LYS A 33 0.19 10.14 -6.00
CA LYS A 33 1.51 10.15 -6.64
C LYS A 33 2.54 9.45 -5.75
N SER A 34 2.53 9.75 -4.46
CA SER A 34 3.47 9.15 -3.51
C SER A 34 3.28 7.63 -3.42
N VAL A 35 2.02 7.17 -3.39
CA VAL A 35 1.74 5.73 -3.37
C VAL A 35 2.25 5.06 -4.65
N ILE A 36 1.97 5.64 -5.80
CA ILE A 36 2.41 5.07 -7.09
C ILE A 36 3.93 5.00 -7.17
N GLU A 37 4.63 6.04 -6.73
CA GLU A 37 6.10 6.04 -6.70
C GLU A 37 6.64 4.91 -5.83
N HIS A 38 5.98 4.64 -4.70
CA HIS A 38 6.42 3.56 -3.82
C HIS A 38 6.10 2.18 -4.37
N ILE A 39 4.98 2.05 -5.09
CA ILE A 39 4.68 0.81 -5.81
C ILE A 39 5.77 0.53 -6.85
N ASP A 40 6.23 1.55 -7.55
CA ASP A 40 7.31 1.39 -8.52
C ASP A 40 8.61 0.95 -7.84
N LYS A 41 8.93 1.50 -6.68
CA LYS A 41 10.10 1.07 -5.91
C LYS A 41 9.98 -0.39 -5.46
N ILE A 42 8.80 -0.79 -5.02
CA ILE A 42 8.53 -2.17 -4.63
C ILE A 42 8.75 -3.12 -5.81
N LYS A 43 8.27 -2.73 -6.99
CA LYS A 43 8.45 -3.53 -8.20
C LYS A 43 9.93 -3.76 -8.51
N MET A 44 10.76 -2.76 -8.24
CA MET A 44 12.20 -2.86 -8.51
C MET A 44 12.92 -3.78 -7.54
N ASN A 45 12.59 -3.71 -6.26
CA ASN A 45 13.29 -4.47 -5.22
C ASN A 45 12.34 -4.83 -4.08
N PRO A 46 11.41 -5.78 -4.28
CA PRO A 46 10.45 -6.11 -3.23
C PRO A 46 11.09 -6.64 -1.96
N ASP A 47 12.24 -7.31 -2.07
CA ASP A 47 12.91 -7.91 -0.93
C ASP A 47 13.62 -6.90 -0.03
N TRP A 48 13.77 -5.65 -0.47
CA TRP A 48 14.42 -4.60 0.32
C TRP A 48 13.53 -4.06 1.43
N PHE A 49 12.23 -4.35 1.37
CA PHE A 49 11.28 -3.77 2.31
C PHE A 49 11.13 -4.61 3.57
N LEU A 50 10.87 -3.94 4.69
CA LEU A 50 10.73 -4.58 5.98
C LEU A 50 9.58 -5.58 5.98
N ILE A 51 9.66 -6.55 6.88
CA ILE A 51 8.60 -7.53 7.08
C ILE A 51 7.62 -6.99 8.13
N GLU A 52 6.33 -7.05 7.80
CA GLU A 52 5.27 -6.77 8.76
C GLU A 52 4.96 -8.03 9.58
N ALA A 53 4.81 -9.17 8.88
CA ALA A 53 4.49 -10.45 9.48
C ALA A 53 4.65 -11.54 8.43
N ASP A 54 5.24 -12.66 8.79
CA ASP A 54 5.46 -13.82 7.91
C ASP A 54 6.09 -13.39 6.57
N THR A 55 5.37 -13.55 5.46
CA THR A 55 5.83 -13.16 4.12
C THR A 55 5.34 -11.80 3.68
N ILE A 56 4.67 -11.07 4.57
CA ILE A 56 4.06 -9.78 4.25
C ILE A 56 5.05 -8.67 4.54
N HIS A 57 5.38 -7.90 3.51
CA HIS A 57 6.27 -6.76 3.58
C HIS A 57 5.47 -5.48 3.78
N LYS A 58 6.14 -4.44 4.30
CA LYS A 58 5.54 -3.11 4.45
C LYS A 58 6.45 -2.04 3.85
N ALA A 59 5.81 -1.06 3.22
CA ALA A 59 6.49 0.12 2.68
C ALA A 59 5.78 1.35 3.18
N TYR A 60 6.46 2.16 4.01
CA TYR A 60 5.86 3.39 4.54
C TYR A 60 5.79 4.46 3.45
N ILE A 61 4.72 5.26 3.48
CA ILE A 61 4.55 6.39 2.56
C ILE A 61 5.08 7.64 3.26
N PRO A 62 6.12 8.32 2.71
CA PRO A 62 6.65 9.53 3.35
C PRO A 62 5.60 10.62 3.46
N LYS A 63 5.57 11.31 4.61
CA LYS A 63 4.71 12.45 4.89
C LYS A 63 3.23 12.11 5.07
N PHE A 64 2.84 10.87 4.89
CA PHE A 64 1.46 10.42 5.11
C PHE A 64 1.48 9.24 6.07
N PRO A 65 0.51 9.15 6.99
CA PRO A 65 0.49 8.07 7.98
C PRO A 65 -0.08 6.78 7.40
N TYR A 66 0.53 6.30 6.32
CA TYR A 66 0.08 5.10 5.62
C TYR A 66 1.26 4.20 5.29
N LYS A 67 0.96 2.92 5.13
CA LYS A 67 1.91 1.94 4.63
C LYS A 67 1.24 1.03 3.62
N ILE A 68 2.03 0.52 2.67
CA ILE A 68 1.59 -0.47 1.69
C ILE A 68 1.99 -1.83 2.24
N LEU A 69 1.03 -2.75 2.32
CA LEU A 69 1.28 -4.14 2.71
C LEU A 69 1.20 -5.01 1.47
N PHE A 70 2.24 -5.81 1.23
CA PHE A 70 2.32 -6.59 0.01
C PHE A 70 3.06 -7.91 0.23
N THR A 71 2.80 -8.87 -0.66
CA THR A 71 3.57 -10.11 -0.73
C THR A 71 4.19 -10.24 -2.12
N LYS A 72 5.32 -10.92 -2.16
CA LYS A 72 5.94 -11.31 -3.42
C LYS A 72 5.43 -12.70 -3.76
N GLU A 73 4.64 -12.79 -4.83
CA GLU A 73 4.04 -14.08 -5.24
C GLU A 73 5.03 -14.93 -6.02
N SER A 74 5.90 -14.28 -6.80
CA SER A 74 6.91 -14.94 -7.59
C SER A 74 7.96 -13.90 -7.97
N ASN A 75 8.98 -14.31 -8.73
CA ASN A 75 9.97 -13.35 -9.23
C ASN A 75 9.38 -12.31 -10.17
N LYS A 76 8.14 -12.51 -10.64
CA LYS A 76 7.50 -11.68 -11.64
C LYS A 76 6.24 -10.98 -11.17
N SER A 77 5.79 -11.22 -9.94
CA SER A 77 4.53 -10.61 -9.47
C SER A 77 4.52 -10.35 -7.98
N ILE A 78 3.85 -9.26 -7.62
CA ILE A 78 3.54 -8.92 -6.24
C ILE A 78 2.05 -8.68 -6.11
N THR A 79 1.51 -8.86 -4.89
CA THR A 79 0.13 -8.54 -4.58
C THR A 79 0.11 -7.51 -3.46
N ILE A 80 -0.59 -6.40 -3.68
CA ILE A 80 -0.82 -5.38 -2.66
C ILE A 80 -2.11 -5.73 -1.94
N TRP A 81 -2.00 -6.00 -0.64
CA TRP A 81 -3.12 -6.45 0.18
C TRP A 81 -3.83 -5.33 0.92
N ALA A 82 -3.10 -4.25 1.23
CA ALA A 82 -3.69 -3.15 1.98
C ALA A 82 -2.92 -1.85 1.75
N ILE A 83 -3.65 -0.75 1.73
CA ILE A 83 -3.13 0.61 1.88
C ILE A 83 -3.59 1.03 3.26
N ALA A 84 -2.76 0.81 4.27
CA ALA A 84 -3.15 0.82 5.67
C ALA A 84 -2.75 2.11 6.38
N HIS A 85 -3.73 2.78 6.97
CA HIS A 85 -3.43 3.88 7.90
C HIS A 85 -2.68 3.31 9.10
N LEU A 86 -1.67 4.00 9.59
CA LEU A 86 -0.80 3.48 10.66
C LEU A 86 -1.56 3.24 11.98
N HIS A 87 -2.70 3.90 12.17
CA HIS A 87 -3.50 3.75 13.39
C HIS A 87 -4.65 2.76 13.25
N ARG A 88 -4.72 2.03 12.14
CA ARG A 88 -5.72 0.98 12.00
C ARG A 88 -5.40 -0.17 12.95
N LYS A 89 -6.45 -0.91 13.34
CA LYS A 89 -6.30 -2.10 14.18
C LYS A 89 -5.30 -3.07 13.55
N PRO A 90 -4.33 -3.58 14.32
CA PRO A 90 -3.40 -4.57 13.80
C PRO A 90 -4.14 -5.79 13.23
N TRP A 91 -3.61 -6.34 12.14
CA TRP A 91 -4.14 -7.55 11.50
C TRP A 91 -5.53 -7.39 10.88
N TYR A 92 -6.07 -6.16 10.74
CA TYR A 92 -7.40 -5.96 10.15
C TYR A 92 -7.50 -6.49 8.72
N TRP A 93 -6.38 -6.60 8.03
CA TRP A 93 -6.27 -7.08 6.65
C TRP A 93 -6.13 -8.60 6.55
N GLN A 94 -6.06 -9.30 7.68
CA GLN A 94 -5.71 -10.73 7.74
C GLN A 94 -6.63 -11.59 6.87
N ASN A 95 -7.91 -11.31 6.87
CA ASN A 95 -8.87 -12.11 6.10
C ASN A 95 -8.70 -12.01 4.59
N ARG A 96 -7.93 -11.04 4.13
CA ARG A 96 -7.72 -10.84 2.69
C ARG A 96 -6.75 -11.85 2.10
N ILE A 97 -5.88 -12.41 2.91
CA ILE A 97 -4.75 -13.21 2.45
C ILE A 97 -5.06 -14.70 2.46
N THR A 98 -6.04 -15.13 3.19
CA THR A 98 -6.41 -16.55 3.30
C THR A 98 -7.22 -17.05 2.11
#